data_8a6927381e775f24da3bf4bf930a9bad
#
_entry.id   8a6927381e775f24da3bf4bf930a9bad
#
_cell.length_a   1.000
_cell.length_b   1.000
_cell.length_c   1.000
_cell.angle_alpha   90.00
_cell.angle_beta   90.00
_cell.angle_gamma   90.00
#
_symmetry.space_group_name_H-M   'P 1'
#
loop_
_entity.id
_entity.type
_entity.pdbx_description
1 polymer ?
#
loop_
_entity_poly.entity_id
_entity_poly.type
_entity_poly.pdbx_seq_one_letter_code
_entity_poly.pdbx_strand_id
1 'polypeptide(L)'
;IFVPPFQDPHDPNIHPLLLEGQAQIGAAMAAALIAEGKGGVVYDQQYDLWAPARQYMLYHGQPRILTEIASARLADPFVNPAGPDVPLGPQAARVNFPLPFDRGAWRLGDIVDYGFTAVFAALEQVAKNRTTWMENYYRVHRDWVDRDEPPYAFVVSADQRDPFETYELLELLQTGEVEIHQARGPFTAGGQSYPA
;
A
#
# COMPACT_ATOMS: atom_id res chain seq x y z
N ILE A 1 7.78 7.83 12.89
CA ILE A 1 6.84 6.95 12.18
C ILE A 1 6.66 7.42 10.75
N PHE A 2 6.73 6.49 9.78
CA PHE A 2 6.33 6.74 8.41
C PHE A 2 4.85 6.42 8.24
N VAL A 3 4.11 7.28 7.54
CA VAL A 3 2.71 7.10 7.19
C VAL A 3 2.49 7.41 5.71
N PRO A 4 1.42 6.90 5.06
CA PRO A 4 1.09 7.32 3.70
C PRO A 4 0.85 8.84 3.60
N PRO A 5 0.96 9.43 2.39
CA PRO A 5 1.33 8.81 1.11
C PRO A 5 2.78 8.38 1.03
N PHE A 6 3.06 7.52 0.05
CA PHE A 6 4.40 7.00 -0.23
C PHE A 6 5.01 7.67 -1.46
N GLN A 7 6.35 7.52 -1.61
CA GLN A 7 7.08 8.04 -2.76
C GLN A 7 6.88 7.18 -4.02
N ASP A 8 7.01 7.82 -5.17
CA ASP A 8 7.17 7.16 -6.45
C ASP A 8 8.46 6.30 -6.51
N PRO A 9 8.48 5.27 -7.38
CA PRO A 9 7.42 4.89 -8.31
C PRO A 9 6.30 4.08 -7.66
N HIS A 10 5.10 4.16 -8.23
CA HIS A 10 3.97 3.30 -7.90
C HIS A 10 3.59 2.41 -9.10
N ASP A 11 2.88 1.33 -8.85
CA ASP A 11 2.33 0.49 -9.90
C ASP A 11 1.23 1.24 -10.65
N PRO A 12 1.37 1.47 -11.97
CA PRO A 12 0.38 2.21 -12.76
C PRO A 12 -0.99 1.53 -12.86
N ASN A 13 -1.10 0.26 -12.47
CA ASN A 13 -2.38 -0.46 -12.44
C ASN A 13 -3.19 -0.21 -11.17
N ILE A 14 -2.63 0.48 -10.19
CA ILE A 14 -3.37 0.88 -8.98
C ILE A 14 -4.33 2.01 -9.34
N HIS A 15 -5.60 1.81 -9.03
CA HIS A 15 -6.61 2.83 -9.30
C HIS A 15 -6.35 4.10 -8.47
N PRO A 16 -6.43 5.33 -9.07
CA PRO A 16 -6.10 6.58 -8.38
C PRO A 16 -6.89 6.82 -7.08
N LEU A 17 -8.16 6.42 -7.00
CA LEU A 17 -8.94 6.52 -5.77
C LEU A 17 -8.37 5.72 -4.60
N LEU A 18 -7.62 4.65 -4.87
CA LEU A 18 -6.97 3.85 -3.83
C LEU A 18 -5.72 4.54 -3.29
N LEU A 19 -4.96 5.21 -4.16
CA LEU A 19 -3.82 6.05 -3.75
C LEU A 19 -4.29 7.21 -2.88
N GLU A 20 -5.33 7.92 -3.31
CA GLU A 20 -5.93 8.99 -2.51
C GLU A 20 -6.53 8.50 -1.20
N GLY A 21 -7.11 7.31 -1.18
CA GLY A 21 -7.57 6.66 0.04
C GLY A 21 -6.45 6.42 1.05
N GLN A 22 -5.31 5.92 0.59
CA GLN A 22 -4.12 5.78 1.43
C GLN A 22 -3.66 7.12 2.00
N ALA A 23 -3.60 8.16 1.15
CA ALA A 23 -3.18 9.49 1.56
C ALA A 23 -4.11 10.10 2.63
N GLN A 24 -5.42 9.92 2.48
CA GLN A 24 -6.42 10.39 3.46
C GLN A 24 -6.24 9.71 4.83
N ILE A 25 -6.03 8.40 4.84
CA ILE A 25 -5.78 7.66 6.10
C ILE A 25 -4.46 8.13 6.72
N GLY A 26 -3.39 8.23 5.93
CA GLY A 26 -2.09 8.70 6.42
C GLY A 26 -2.13 10.11 6.99
N ALA A 27 -2.86 11.02 6.34
CA ALA A 27 -3.07 12.38 6.83
C ALA A 27 -3.82 12.42 8.18
N ALA A 28 -4.84 11.57 8.34
CA ALA A 28 -5.56 11.46 9.60
C ALA A 28 -4.66 10.92 10.73
N MET A 29 -3.84 9.91 10.44
CA MET A 29 -2.87 9.37 11.39
C MET A 29 -1.84 10.42 11.80
N ALA A 30 -1.28 11.15 10.84
CA ALA A 30 -0.32 12.23 11.08
C ALA A 30 -0.93 13.33 11.94
N ALA A 31 -2.15 13.77 11.60
CA ALA A 31 -2.85 14.82 12.34
C ALA A 31 -3.11 14.42 13.80
N ALA A 32 -3.56 13.20 14.04
CA ALA A 32 -3.81 12.70 15.40
C ALA A 32 -2.53 12.63 16.23
N LEU A 33 -1.45 12.08 15.68
CA LEU A 33 -0.16 12.00 16.35
C LEU A 33 0.37 13.40 16.72
N ILE A 34 0.33 14.33 15.78
CA ILE A 34 0.80 15.70 15.99
C ILE A 34 -0.07 16.44 17.00
N ALA A 35 -1.39 16.25 16.98
CA ALA A 35 -2.31 16.84 17.96
C ALA A 35 -2.02 16.39 19.40
N GLU A 36 -1.50 15.18 19.58
CA GLU A 36 -1.03 14.67 20.88
C GLU A 36 0.42 15.07 21.20
N GLY A 37 1.07 15.91 20.36
CA GLY A 37 2.45 16.34 20.55
C GLY A 37 3.48 15.25 20.18
N LYS A 38 3.07 14.17 19.51
CA LYS A 38 3.91 13.07 19.08
C LYS A 38 4.67 13.45 17.80
N GLY A 39 5.91 13.91 17.96
CA GLY A 39 6.78 14.31 16.86
C GLY A 39 7.37 13.12 16.10
N GLY A 40 8.10 13.42 15.01
CA GLY A 40 8.77 12.39 14.22
C GLY A 40 7.84 11.68 13.22
N VAL A 41 6.70 12.28 12.89
CA VAL A 41 5.80 11.78 11.84
C VAL A 41 6.25 12.31 10.48
N VAL A 42 6.42 11.40 9.53
CA VAL A 42 6.86 11.78 8.17
C VAL A 42 6.03 11.02 7.12
N TYR A 43 5.69 11.70 6.06
CA TYR A 43 5.03 11.14 4.88
C TYR A 43 5.78 11.58 3.61
N ASP A 44 5.48 10.94 2.50
CA ASP A 44 6.21 11.14 1.23
C ASP A 44 7.72 10.94 1.42
N GLN A 45 8.10 9.89 2.12
CA GLN A 45 9.49 9.60 2.46
C GLN A 45 9.86 8.14 2.26
N GLN A 46 8.89 7.24 2.18
CA GLN A 46 9.09 5.81 2.01
C GLN A 46 8.46 5.32 0.72
N TYR A 47 9.17 4.46 0.03
CA TYR A 47 8.72 3.75 -1.13
C TYR A 47 8.08 2.41 -0.74
N ASP A 48 6.86 2.14 -1.19
CA ASP A 48 6.16 0.89 -0.87
C ASP A 48 5.05 0.50 -1.87
N LEU A 49 5.09 0.95 -3.11
CA LEU A 49 3.99 0.75 -4.06
C LEU A 49 4.32 -0.22 -5.22
N TRP A 50 5.37 -1.04 -5.06
CA TRP A 50 5.78 -2.04 -6.05
C TRP A 50 5.92 -3.48 -5.50
N ALA A 51 5.59 -3.73 -4.26
CA ALA A 51 5.72 -5.06 -3.67
C ALA A 51 4.45 -5.90 -3.94
N PRO A 52 4.41 -6.83 -4.91
CA PRO A 52 3.16 -7.48 -5.34
C PRO A 52 2.38 -8.12 -4.19
N ALA A 53 3.05 -8.83 -3.29
CA ALA A 53 2.40 -9.47 -2.16
C ALA A 53 1.75 -8.45 -1.21
N ARG A 54 2.35 -7.27 -1.04
CA ARG A 54 1.80 -6.20 -0.21
C ARG A 54 0.76 -5.35 -0.93
N GLN A 55 0.70 -5.42 -2.26
CA GLN A 55 -0.26 -4.68 -3.08
C GLN A 55 -1.55 -5.46 -3.35
N TYR A 56 -1.64 -6.72 -2.95
CA TYR A 56 -2.78 -7.60 -3.24
C TYR A 56 -4.14 -6.92 -2.96
N MET A 57 -4.29 -6.26 -1.82
CA MET A 57 -5.54 -5.58 -1.45
C MET A 57 -5.90 -4.43 -2.39
N LEU A 58 -4.89 -3.72 -2.94
CA LEU A 58 -5.12 -2.63 -3.91
C LEU A 58 -5.70 -3.16 -5.22
N TYR A 59 -5.27 -4.34 -5.66
CA TYR A 59 -5.84 -4.99 -6.85
C TYR A 59 -7.26 -5.55 -6.63
N HIS A 60 -7.71 -5.58 -5.38
CA HIS A 60 -9.07 -5.94 -4.97
C HIS A 60 -9.90 -4.73 -4.49
N GLY A 61 -9.54 -3.52 -4.92
CA GLY A 61 -10.32 -2.31 -4.67
C GLY A 61 -10.26 -1.77 -3.24
N GLN A 62 -9.30 -2.22 -2.43
CA GLN A 62 -9.17 -1.81 -1.04
C GLN A 62 -7.89 -1.02 -0.82
N PRO A 63 -7.97 0.22 -0.29
CA PRO A 63 -6.77 0.95 0.08
C PRO A 63 -6.02 0.19 1.18
N ARG A 64 -4.74 0.01 0.97
CA ARG A 64 -3.84 -0.65 1.91
C ARG A 64 -2.85 0.38 2.45
N ILE A 65 -2.56 0.34 3.71
CA ILE A 65 -1.56 1.20 4.34
C ILE A 65 -0.43 0.37 4.94
N LEU A 66 0.75 0.95 4.95
CA LEU A 66 1.89 0.52 5.74
C LEU A 66 2.31 1.68 6.64
N THR A 67 2.66 1.37 7.86
CA THR A 67 3.32 2.31 8.76
C THR A 67 4.57 1.66 9.33
N GLU A 68 5.66 2.43 9.36
CA GLU A 68 6.91 1.99 9.96
C GLU A 68 7.23 2.85 11.17
N ILE A 69 7.26 2.25 12.33
CA ILE A 69 7.62 2.91 13.58
C ILE A 69 9.06 2.55 13.92
N ALA A 70 9.87 3.54 14.27
CA ALA A 70 11.24 3.29 14.68
C ALA A 70 11.29 2.27 15.82
N SER A 71 12.09 1.22 15.68
CA SER A 71 12.20 0.18 16.70
C SER A 71 13.12 0.60 17.84
N ALA A 72 12.80 0.14 19.05
CA ALA A 72 13.77 0.03 20.13
C ALA A 72 14.44 -1.34 20.04
N ARG A 73 15.69 -1.47 20.48
CA ARG A 73 16.41 -2.75 20.49
C ARG A 73 15.74 -3.71 21.47
N LEU A 74 14.76 -4.49 21.00
CA LEU A 74 13.83 -5.23 21.84
C LEU A 74 13.15 -4.28 22.84
N ALA A 75 13.43 -4.41 24.11
CA ALA A 75 12.91 -3.55 25.18
C ALA A 75 13.90 -2.51 25.69
N ASP A 76 15.11 -2.46 25.14
CA ASP A 76 16.11 -1.49 25.56
C ASP A 76 15.80 -0.09 25.03
N PRO A 77 15.79 0.94 25.88
CA PRO A 77 15.58 2.30 25.42
C PRO A 77 16.67 2.73 24.44
N PHE A 78 16.25 3.33 23.35
CA PHE A 78 17.17 4.04 22.46
C PHE A 78 17.25 5.49 22.91
N VAL A 79 18.43 5.92 23.33
CA VAL A 79 18.68 7.33 23.62
C VAL A 79 19.34 7.93 22.39
N ASN A 80 18.65 8.83 21.72
CA ASN A 80 19.21 9.54 20.58
C ASN A 80 20.27 10.54 21.07
N PRO A 81 21.57 10.28 20.89
CA PRO A 81 22.59 11.23 21.26
C PRO A 81 22.44 12.50 20.38
N ALA A 82 22.44 13.64 21.00
CA ALA A 82 22.52 14.91 20.32
C ALA A 82 23.88 15.06 19.63
N GLY A 83 23.95 14.82 18.31
CA GLY A 83 25.17 14.96 17.55
C GLY A 83 24.93 15.10 16.06
N PRO A 84 25.82 15.79 15.32
CA PRO A 84 25.69 15.98 13.89
C PRO A 84 25.81 14.68 13.07
N ASP A 85 26.35 13.63 13.68
CA ASP A 85 26.68 12.36 13.00
C ASP A 85 25.61 11.26 13.13
N VAL A 86 24.47 11.56 13.74
CA VAL A 86 23.38 10.60 13.83
C VAL A 86 22.37 10.87 12.73
N PRO A 87 22.28 9.99 11.71
CA PRO A 87 21.36 10.16 10.59
C PRO A 87 19.92 9.78 10.99
N LEU A 88 19.34 10.49 11.93
CA LEU A 88 17.93 10.32 12.30
C LEU A 88 17.12 11.47 11.71
N GLY A 89 16.82 11.34 10.43
CA GLY A 89 15.88 12.19 9.72
C GLY A 89 16.19 13.68 9.72
N PRO A 90 15.38 14.48 9.05
CA PRO A 90 15.55 15.92 9.00
C PRO A 90 15.34 16.53 10.39
N GLN A 91 16.34 17.25 10.82
CA GLN A 91 16.36 17.95 12.12
C GLN A 91 15.45 19.19 12.13
N ALA A 92 15.03 19.68 10.96
CA ALA A 92 14.20 20.85 10.79
C ALA A 92 12.79 20.47 10.33
N ALA A 93 11.79 21.18 10.81
CA ALA A 93 10.42 21.04 10.34
C ALA A 93 10.32 21.30 8.83
N ARG A 94 9.56 20.47 8.14
CA ARG A 94 9.27 20.56 6.71
C ARG A 94 7.79 20.24 6.47
N VAL A 95 7.32 20.49 5.26
CA VAL A 95 5.93 20.19 4.90
C VAL A 95 5.56 18.72 5.17
N ASN A 96 6.43 17.80 4.82
CA ASN A 96 6.24 16.36 5.05
C ASN A 96 6.79 15.84 6.38
N PHE A 97 7.26 16.73 7.26
CA PHE A 97 7.79 16.45 8.59
C PHE A 97 7.54 17.66 9.51
N PRO A 98 6.27 17.99 9.79
CA PRO A 98 5.91 19.28 10.39
C PRO A 98 6.32 19.42 11.86
N LEU A 99 6.38 18.31 12.61
CA LEU A 99 6.81 18.28 14.00
C LEU A 99 7.98 17.31 14.16
N PRO A 100 9.22 17.78 14.21
CA PRO A 100 10.38 16.92 14.47
C PRO A 100 10.26 16.18 15.79
N PHE A 101 10.85 14.99 15.86
CA PHE A 101 10.92 14.24 17.11
C PHE A 101 11.81 15.00 18.11
N ASP A 102 11.26 15.27 19.30
CA ASP A 102 12.05 15.86 20.37
C ASP A 102 13.04 14.82 20.90
N ARG A 103 14.29 15.28 21.10
CA ARG A 103 15.38 14.39 21.42
C ARG A 103 15.24 13.86 22.83
N GLY A 104 15.13 12.56 22.96
CA GLY A 104 14.99 11.91 24.24
C GLY A 104 15.14 10.39 24.13
N ALA A 105 14.77 9.70 25.16
CA ALA A 105 14.72 8.25 25.14
C ALA A 105 13.50 7.77 24.34
N TRP A 106 13.72 6.84 23.42
CA TRP A 106 12.68 6.11 22.69
C TRP A 106 12.58 4.69 23.24
N ARG A 107 11.42 4.30 23.69
CA ARG A 107 11.17 3.05 24.40
C ARG A 107 10.12 2.20 23.71
N LEU A 108 10.02 0.95 24.08
CA LEU A 108 8.96 0.06 23.60
C LEU A 108 7.56 0.63 23.89
N GLY A 109 7.36 1.25 25.05
CA GLY A 109 6.09 1.91 25.36
C GLY A 109 5.74 3.04 24.41
N ASP A 110 6.73 3.81 23.94
CA ASP A 110 6.51 4.89 22.96
C ASP A 110 6.08 4.31 21.61
N ILE A 111 6.66 3.18 21.19
CA ILE A 111 6.26 2.48 19.96
C ILE A 111 4.79 2.06 20.03
N VAL A 112 4.38 1.46 21.15
CA VAL A 112 3.00 1.03 21.36
C VAL A 112 2.05 2.22 21.37
N ASP A 113 2.39 3.29 22.05
CA ASP A 113 1.59 4.49 22.18
C ASP A 113 1.39 5.21 20.82
N TYR A 114 2.46 5.34 20.03
CA TYR A 114 2.37 5.87 18.65
C TYR A 114 1.52 4.96 17.76
N GLY A 115 1.74 3.65 17.82
CA GLY A 115 0.97 2.67 17.06
C GLY A 115 -0.52 2.72 17.40
N PHE A 116 -0.84 2.83 18.68
CA PHE A 116 -2.22 2.93 19.16
C PHE A 116 -2.92 4.18 18.60
N THR A 117 -2.33 5.36 18.75
CA THR A 117 -2.87 6.62 18.23
C THR A 117 -3.07 6.54 16.71
N ALA A 118 -2.07 6.05 15.99
CA ALA A 118 -2.13 5.92 14.53
C ALA A 118 -3.27 4.99 14.07
N VAL A 119 -3.37 3.80 14.67
CA VAL A 119 -4.40 2.81 14.30
C VAL A 119 -5.80 3.34 14.61
N PHE A 120 -6.02 3.94 15.79
CA PHE A 120 -7.34 4.49 16.12
C PHE A 120 -7.73 5.68 15.25
N ALA A 121 -6.78 6.53 14.87
CA ALA A 121 -7.03 7.61 13.91
C ALA A 121 -7.43 7.06 12.52
N ALA A 122 -6.78 6.00 12.04
CA ALA A 122 -7.15 5.34 10.81
C ALA A 122 -8.57 4.75 10.86
N LEU A 123 -8.89 4.03 11.93
CA LEU A 123 -10.23 3.46 12.14
C LEU A 123 -11.31 4.54 12.22
N GLU A 124 -11.04 5.63 12.93
CA GLU A 124 -11.95 6.77 13.05
C GLU A 124 -12.18 7.46 11.70
N GLN A 125 -11.13 7.67 10.91
CA GLN A 125 -11.21 8.22 9.56
C GLN A 125 -12.12 7.37 8.66
N VAL A 126 -11.94 6.05 8.68
CA VAL A 126 -12.77 5.14 7.90
C VAL A 126 -14.23 5.14 8.40
N ALA A 127 -14.44 5.08 9.70
CA ALA A 127 -15.77 5.07 10.30
C ALA A 127 -16.57 6.36 10.01
N LYS A 128 -15.93 7.51 10.13
CA LYS A 128 -16.55 8.83 9.86
C LYS A 128 -16.93 9.00 8.39
N ASN A 129 -16.15 8.44 7.49
CA ASN A 129 -16.32 8.60 6.04
C ASN A 129 -16.81 7.31 5.35
N ARG A 130 -17.48 6.41 6.08
CA ARG A 130 -17.90 5.10 5.59
C ARG A 130 -18.65 5.12 4.26
N THR A 131 -19.51 6.11 4.04
CA THR A 131 -20.27 6.24 2.79
C THR A 131 -19.33 6.48 1.61
N THR A 132 -18.39 7.42 1.76
CA THR A 132 -17.39 7.72 0.72
C THR A 132 -16.50 6.51 0.42
N TRP A 133 -16.11 5.75 1.45
CA TRP A 133 -15.33 4.52 1.27
C TRP A 133 -16.11 3.47 0.46
N MET A 134 -17.38 3.27 0.77
CA MET A 134 -18.23 2.32 0.04
C MET A 134 -18.50 2.79 -1.39
N GLU A 135 -18.73 4.07 -1.61
CA GLU A 135 -18.91 4.65 -2.95
C GLU A 135 -17.63 4.51 -3.78
N ASN A 136 -16.47 4.79 -3.21
CA ASN A 136 -15.20 4.65 -3.91
C ASN A 136 -14.90 3.18 -4.24
N TYR A 137 -15.18 2.26 -3.31
CA TYR A 137 -15.06 0.82 -3.57
C TYR A 137 -15.92 0.41 -4.77
N TYR A 138 -17.19 0.83 -4.80
CA TYR A 138 -18.08 0.58 -5.93
C TYR A 138 -17.56 1.19 -7.24
N ARG A 139 -17.10 2.44 -7.22
CA ARG A 139 -16.56 3.12 -8.41
C ARG A 139 -15.34 2.39 -8.97
N VAL A 140 -14.38 2.06 -8.13
CA VAL A 140 -13.18 1.33 -8.54
C VAL A 140 -13.54 0.03 -9.27
N HIS A 141 -14.49 -0.75 -8.71
CA HIS A 141 -14.92 -2.00 -9.33
C HIS A 141 -15.70 -1.76 -10.62
N ARG A 142 -16.53 -0.72 -10.67
CA ARG A 142 -17.25 -0.35 -11.90
C ARG A 142 -16.27 0.07 -13.00
N ASP A 143 -15.28 0.88 -12.68
CA ASP A 143 -14.28 1.33 -13.65
C ASP A 143 -13.48 0.15 -14.22
N TRP A 144 -13.20 -0.88 -13.39
CA TRP A 144 -12.53 -2.10 -13.87
C TRP A 144 -13.45 -2.97 -14.75
N VAL A 145 -14.72 -3.12 -14.37
CA VAL A 145 -15.68 -3.92 -15.15
C VAL A 145 -16.04 -3.24 -16.47
N ASP A 146 -16.22 -1.93 -16.45
CA ASP A 146 -16.60 -1.14 -17.63
C ASP A 146 -15.40 -0.78 -18.52
N ARG A 147 -14.17 -1.22 -18.14
CA ARG A 147 -12.96 -0.94 -18.90
C ARG A 147 -13.04 -1.54 -20.31
N ASP A 148 -12.91 -0.67 -21.31
CA ASP A 148 -12.89 -1.02 -22.75
C ASP A 148 -11.54 -0.64 -23.38
N GLU A 149 -10.45 -1.02 -22.71
CA GLU A 149 -9.08 -0.75 -23.16
C GLU A 149 -8.22 -2.01 -23.08
N PRO A 150 -7.28 -2.23 -24.01
CA PRO A 150 -6.38 -3.37 -23.97
C PRO A 150 -5.43 -3.28 -22.72
N PRO A 151 -4.94 -4.42 -22.23
CA PRO A 151 -5.22 -5.78 -22.71
C PRO A 151 -6.59 -6.28 -22.25
N TYR A 152 -7.35 -6.89 -23.19
CA TYR A 152 -8.66 -7.49 -22.89
C TYR A 152 -8.54 -8.89 -22.27
N ALA A 153 -7.46 -9.59 -22.57
CA ALA A 153 -7.15 -10.89 -22.02
C ALA A 153 -5.65 -11.19 -22.13
N PHE A 154 -5.18 -12.07 -21.29
CA PHE A 154 -3.86 -12.69 -21.39
C PHE A 154 -4.01 -14.10 -21.90
N VAL A 155 -3.20 -14.49 -22.90
CA VAL A 155 -3.24 -15.83 -23.47
C VAL A 155 -2.03 -16.61 -22.97
N VAL A 156 -2.30 -17.71 -22.28
CA VAL A 156 -1.29 -18.69 -21.90
C VAL A 156 -1.33 -19.82 -22.93
N SER A 157 -0.31 -19.90 -23.78
CA SER A 157 -0.23 -20.96 -24.81
C SER A 157 0.10 -22.31 -24.18
N ALA A 158 -0.30 -23.40 -24.83
CA ALA A 158 0.04 -24.75 -24.38
C ALA A 158 1.54 -25.08 -24.53
N ASP A 159 2.24 -24.36 -25.42
CA ASP A 159 3.67 -24.53 -25.65
C ASP A 159 4.48 -23.65 -24.68
N GLN A 160 4.49 -24.05 -23.42
CA GLN A 160 5.27 -23.42 -22.36
C GLN A 160 6.56 -24.20 -22.10
N ARG A 161 7.61 -23.47 -21.74
CA ARG A 161 8.89 -24.06 -21.36
C ARG A 161 8.77 -25.03 -20.19
N ASP A 162 7.95 -24.67 -19.20
CA ASP A 162 7.66 -25.46 -18.02
C ASP A 162 6.14 -25.57 -17.80
N PRO A 163 5.53 -26.70 -18.14
CA PRO A 163 4.11 -26.92 -17.96
C PRO A 163 3.68 -26.98 -16.48
N PHE A 164 4.56 -27.42 -15.59
CA PHE A 164 4.23 -27.51 -14.15
C PHE A 164 4.13 -26.13 -13.52
N GLU A 165 5.12 -25.26 -13.76
CA GLU A 165 5.07 -23.85 -13.31
C GLU A 165 3.88 -23.10 -13.91
N THR A 166 3.53 -23.42 -15.15
CA THR A 166 2.35 -22.87 -15.80
C THR A 166 1.07 -23.29 -15.06
N TYR A 167 0.96 -24.56 -14.69
CA TYR A 167 -0.18 -25.06 -13.94
C TYR A 167 -0.27 -24.40 -12.55
N GLU A 168 0.84 -24.31 -11.83
CA GLU A 168 0.89 -23.63 -10.53
C GLU A 168 0.49 -22.16 -10.64
N LEU A 169 0.93 -21.46 -11.69
CA LEU A 169 0.49 -20.07 -11.95
C LEU A 169 -1.03 -20.00 -12.15
N LEU A 170 -1.60 -20.91 -12.95
CA LEU A 170 -3.05 -20.91 -13.19
C LEU A 170 -3.85 -21.23 -11.93
N GLU A 171 -3.39 -22.18 -11.10
CA GLU A 171 -4.01 -22.46 -9.79
C GLU A 171 -3.94 -21.24 -8.85
N LEU A 172 -2.79 -20.56 -8.82
CA LEU A 172 -2.63 -19.34 -8.01
C LEU A 172 -3.59 -18.24 -8.47
N LEU A 173 -3.70 -18.03 -9.78
CA LEU A 173 -4.63 -17.05 -10.35
C LEU A 173 -6.09 -17.40 -10.03
N GLN A 174 -6.47 -18.69 -10.11
CA GLN A 174 -7.81 -19.15 -9.72
C GLN A 174 -8.08 -18.96 -8.23
N THR A 175 -7.07 -19.15 -7.38
CA THR A 175 -7.16 -18.86 -5.94
C THR A 175 -7.43 -17.37 -5.70
N GLY A 176 -6.88 -16.50 -6.54
CA GLY A 176 -7.16 -15.06 -6.58
C GLY A 176 -8.45 -14.68 -7.30
N GLU A 177 -9.32 -15.66 -7.63
CA GLU A 177 -10.60 -15.47 -8.32
C GLU A 177 -10.48 -14.88 -9.73
N VAL A 178 -9.31 -15.03 -10.36
CA VAL A 178 -9.14 -14.63 -11.77
C VAL A 178 -9.90 -15.61 -12.66
N GLU A 179 -10.72 -15.07 -13.57
CA GLU A 179 -11.49 -15.86 -14.52
C GLU A 179 -10.56 -16.47 -15.59
N ILE A 180 -10.51 -17.80 -15.65
CA ILE A 180 -9.64 -18.55 -16.57
C ILE A 180 -10.51 -19.48 -17.42
N HIS A 181 -10.35 -19.37 -18.74
CA HIS A 181 -11.04 -20.21 -19.70
C HIS A 181 -10.04 -21.02 -20.52
N GLN A 182 -10.38 -22.29 -20.76
CA GLN A 182 -9.67 -23.14 -21.71
C GLN A 182 -10.29 -23.00 -23.11
N ALA A 183 -9.46 -22.71 -24.11
CA ALA A 183 -9.90 -22.71 -25.50
C ALA A 183 -10.32 -24.12 -25.94
N ARG A 184 -11.49 -24.25 -26.56
CA ARG A 184 -12.01 -25.53 -27.11
C ARG A 184 -11.63 -25.80 -28.55
N GLY A 185 -10.97 -24.88 -29.19
CA GLY A 185 -10.51 -24.93 -30.56
C GLY A 185 -9.59 -23.78 -30.89
N PRO A 186 -8.94 -23.81 -32.06
CA PRO A 186 -8.07 -22.70 -32.49
C PRO A 186 -8.84 -21.39 -32.57
N PHE A 187 -8.19 -20.30 -32.22
CA PHE A 187 -8.76 -18.97 -32.29
C PHE A 187 -7.70 -17.92 -32.72
N THR A 188 -8.17 -16.76 -33.09
CA THR A 188 -7.30 -15.61 -33.41
C THR A 188 -7.62 -14.44 -32.50
N ALA A 189 -6.59 -13.85 -31.89
CA ALA A 189 -6.69 -12.67 -31.07
C ALA A 189 -5.49 -11.75 -31.34
N GLY A 190 -5.72 -10.43 -31.42
CA GLY A 190 -4.66 -9.46 -31.66
C GLY A 190 -3.88 -9.69 -32.97
N GLY A 191 -4.50 -10.33 -33.97
CA GLY A 191 -3.84 -10.68 -35.24
C GLY A 191 -2.94 -11.92 -35.17
N GLN A 192 -2.86 -12.58 -34.03
CA GLN A 192 -2.11 -13.82 -33.83
C GLN A 192 -3.08 -15.02 -33.70
N SER A 193 -2.72 -16.16 -34.35
CA SER A 193 -3.46 -17.41 -34.26
C SER A 193 -2.89 -18.30 -33.15
N TYR A 194 -3.78 -18.87 -32.36
CA TYR A 194 -3.48 -19.77 -31.26
C TYR A 194 -4.09 -21.13 -31.53
N PRO A 195 -3.37 -22.23 -31.32
CA PRO A 195 -3.95 -23.56 -31.34
C PRO A 195 -4.91 -23.76 -30.12
N ALA A 196 -5.67 -24.87 -30.14
CA ALA A 196 -6.47 -25.26 -28.98
C ALA A 196 -5.61 -25.84 -27.88
#